data_4f66cfcdbb9c5c09e65bc2ce92e20bc1
#
_entry.id   4f66cfcdbb9c5c09e65bc2ce92e20bc1
#
_cell.length_a   1.000
_cell.length_b   1.000
_cell.length_c   1.000
_cell.angle_alpha   90.00
_cell.angle_beta   90.00
_cell.angle_gamma   90.00
#
_symmetry.space_group_name_H-M   'P 1'
#
loop_
_entity.id
_entity.type
_entity.pdbx_description
1 polymer ?
#
loop_
_entity_poly.entity_id
_entity_poly.type
_entity_poly.pdbx_seq_one_letter_code
_entity_poly.pdbx_strand_id
1 'polypeptide(L)'
;MKQLTLLFLLISTFAFSQMPNISSVWMNNSQPYIGTISAEKMPMKLRILTSEQDKKNDQEYFVSGFSLVEKTNTKFEGKLKITKYKPGKKRNTVFGEYELAEEGTGKHSGILKGKFIYTFLWNKKTEKIDRQFIEFIGNWKNYDGALNYPTNWKN
;
A
#
# COMPACT_ATOMS: atom_id res chain seq x y z
N MET A 1 33.57 7.63 38.87
CA MET A 1 33.52 6.71 37.72
C MET A 1 32.21 5.90 37.64
N LYS A 2 31.55 5.55 38.74
CA LYS A 2 30.26 4.78 38.68
C LYS A 2 29.06 5.54 38.09
N GLN A 3 29.06 6.87 38.12
CA GLN A 3 27.95 7.66 37.56
C GLN A 3 28.02 7.86 36.04
N LEU A 4 29.21 7.78 35.41
CA LEU A 4 29.40 7.91 33.98
C LEU A 4 28.92 6.66 33.21
N THR A 5 29.03 5.48 33.86
CA THR A 5 28.59 4.20 33.27
C THR A 5 27.05 4.10 33.19
N LEU A 6 26.35 4.73 34.17
CA LEU A 6 24.88 4.73 34.19
C LEU A 6 24.28 5.62 33.09
N LEU A 7 24.97 6.72 32.74
CA LEU A 7 24.55 7.64 31.68
C LEU A 7 24.67 6.98 30.31
N PHE A 8 25.68 6.13 30.07
CA PHE A 8 25.87 5.40 28.83
C PHE A 8 24.81 4.29 28.60
N LEU A 9 24.30 3.69 29.67
CA LEU A 9 23.23 2.69 29.61
C LEU A 9 21.86 3.29 29.27
N LEU A 10 21.63 4.55 29.62
CA LEU A 10 20.38 5.26 29.29
C LEU A 10 20.29 5.75 27.85
N ILE A 11 21.41 5.89 27.12
CA ILE A 11 21.44 6.36 25.74
C ILE A 11 21.19 5.19 24.76
N SER A 12 21.38 3.94 25.18
CA SER A 12 21.22 2.76 24.31
C SER A 12 19.77 2.30 24.09
N THR A 13 18.77 2.96 24.70
CA THR A 13 17.36 2.53 24.60
C THR A 13 16.54 3.22 23.50
N PHE A 14 17.12 4.13 22.72
CA PHE A 14 16.44 4.80 21.61
C PHE A 14 16.86 4.25 20.23
N ALA A 15 17.05 2.94 20.11
CA ALA A 15 17.03 2.31 18.80
C ALA A 15 15.58 2.29 18.32
N PHE A 16 15.12 3.37 17.71
CA PHE A 16 13.91 3.35 16.91
C PHE A 16 14.17 2.37 15.77
N SER A 17 13.60 1.17 15.89
CA SER A 17 13.57 0.21 14.78
C SER A 17 12.69 0.82 13.69
N GLN A 18 13.31 1.50 12.74
CA GLN A 18 12.61 1.97 11.54
C GLN A 18 12.09 0.75 10.77
N MET A 19 10.87 0.86 10.30
CA MET A 19 10.30 -0.14 9.41
C MET A 19 11.10 -0.16 8.11
N PRO A 20 11.52 -1.34 7.61
CA PRO A 20 12.25 -1.43 6.36
C PRO A 20 11.43 -0.86 5.20
N ASN A 21 12.10 -0.17 4.30
CA ASN A 21 11.45 0.37 3.11
C ASN A 21 11.01 -0.76 2.17
N ILE A 22 9.70 -0.89 1.95
CA ILE A 22 9.09 -1.87 1.06
C ILE A 22 8.41 -1.21 -0.17
N SER A 23 8.86 -0.03 -0.58
CA SER A 23 8.32 0.68 -1.75
C SER A 23 8.24 -0.19 -3.00
N SER A 24 9.24 -1.05 -3.24
CA SER A 24 9.26 -1.95 -4.39
C SER A 24 8.11 -2.98 -4.40
N VAL A 25 7.61 -3.34 -3.23
CA VAL A 25 6.47 -4.27 -3.09
C VAL A 25 5.22 -3.69 -3.73
N TRP A 26 4.96 -2.40 -3.50
CA TRP A 26 3.77 -1.72 -4.01
C TRP A 26 3.77 -1.58 -5.53
N MET A 27 4.94 -1.52 -6.16
CA MET A 27 5.09 -1.45 -7.62
C MET A 27 4.86 -2.80 -8.33
N ASN A 28 4.67 -3.89 -7.59
CA ASN A 28 4.32 -5.23 -8.11
C ASN A 28 5.18 -5.66 -9.31
N ASN A 29 6.51 -5.49 -9.24
CA ASN A 29 7.44 -5.79 -10.34
C ASN A 29 7.03 -5.15 -11.68
N SER A 30 6.47 -3.96 -11.64
CA SER A 30 5.93 -3.23 -12.80
C SER A 30 4.72 -3.92 -13.48
N GLN A 31 4.11 -4.92 -12.85
CA GLN A 31 2.90 -5.54 -13.34
C GLN A 31 1.65 -4.81 -12.83
N PRO A 32 0.59 -4.74 -13.59
CA PRO A 32 -0.66 -4.17 -13.11
C PRO A 32 -1.30 -5.08 -12.05
N TYR A 33 -1.97 -4.48 -11.11
CA TYR A 33 -2.97 -5.16 -10.30
C TYR A 33 -4.24 -5.33 -11.15
N ILE A 34 -4.91 -6.45 -10.98
CA ILE A 34 -6.11 -6.80 -11.74
C ILE A 34 -7.30 -6.88 -10.78
N GLY A 35 -8.41 -6.34 -11.19
CA GLY A 35 -9.59 -6.34 -10.35
C GLY A 35 -10.86 -5.90 -11.04
N THR A 36 -11.79 -5.45 -10.24
CA THR A 36 -13.11 -5.02 -10.70
C THR A 36 -13.57 -3.76 -9.98
N ILE A 37 -14.42 -3.00 -10.66
CA ILE A 37 -15.13 -1.85 -10.14
C ILE A 37 -16.61 -1.99 -10.46
N SER A 38 -17.48 -1.48 -9.58
CA SER A 38 -18.93 -1.51 -9.64
C SER A 38 -19.58 -2.85 -9.24
N ALA A 39 -20.89 -2.85 -9.07
CA ALA A 39 -21.69 -4.03 -8.75
C ALA A 39 -21.67 -5.05 -9.92
N GLU A 40 -21.58 -4.56 -11.15
CA GLU A 40 -21.51 -5.37 -12.38
C GLU A 40 -20.11 -5.97 -12.58
N LYS A 41 -19.15 -5.68 -11.70
CA LYS A 41 -17.79 -6.19 -11.74
C LYS A 41 -17.07 -5.87 -13.06
N MET A 42 -17.16 -4.63 -13.52
CA MET A 42 -16.41 -4.17 -14.68
C MET A 42 -14.91 -4.37 -14.48
N PRO A 43 -14.17 -4.90 -15.45
CA PRO A 43 -12.74 -5.10 -15.35
C PRO A 43 -11.99 -3.80 -15.10
N MET A 44 -11.07 -3.84 -14.14
CA MET A 44 -10.20 -2.73 -13.77
C MET A 44 -8.77 -3.20 -13.69
N LYS A 45 -7.84 -2.40 -14.20
CA LYS A 45 -6.40 -2.57 -14.00
C LYS A 45 -5.86 -1.33 -13.28
N LEU A 46 -4.97 -1.54 -12.33
CA LEU A 46 -4.33 -0.44 -11.63
C LEU A 46 -2.82 -0.69 -11.61
N ARG A 47 -2.03 0.30 -11.97
CA ARG A 47 -0.58 0.20 -11.98
C ARG A 47 0.03 1.31 -11.14
N ILE A 48 0.79 0.93 -10.13
CA ILE A 48 1.60 1.85 -9.33
C ILE A 48 2.96 1.97 -10.03
N LEU A 49 3.31 3.18 -10.45
CA LEU A 49 4.55 3.49 -11.16
C LEU A 49 5.64 3.94 -10.22
N THR A 50 5.28 4.71 -9.19
CA THR A 50 6.21 5.19 -8.19
C THR A 50 5.70 4.87 -6.80
N SER A 51 6.61 4.63 -5.89
CA SER A 51 6.33 4.46 -4.48
C SER A 51 7.52 4.97 -3.66
N GLU A 52 7.27 5.88 -2.73
CA GLU A 52 8.28 6.48 -1.88
C GLU A 52 7.82 6.47 -0.43
N GLN A 53 8.64 5.89 0.46
CA GLN A 53 8.37 5.89 1.89
C GLN A 53 8.51 7.29 2.47
N ASP A 54 7.56 7.71 3.30
CA ASP A 54 7.62 9.01 3.97
C ASP A 54 8.80 9.03 4.97
N LYS A 55 9.61 10.07 4.89
CA LYS A 55 10.79 10.27 5.75
C LYS A 55 10.45 10.52 7.22
N LYS A 56 9.23 10.99 7.49
CA LYS A 56 8.74 11.30 8.85
C LYS A 56 7.89 10.20 9.44
N ASN A 57 7.29 9.36 8.60
CA ASN A 57 6.43 8.25 9.01
C ASN A 57 6.72 7.02 8.14
N ASP A 58 7.55 6.13 8.62
CA ASP A 58 7.99 4.92 7.92
C ASP A 58 6.86 3.93 7.58
N GLN A 59 5.66 4.14 8.12
CA GLN A 59 4.47 3.37 7.80
C GLN A 59 3.70 3.91 6.59
N GLU A 60 4.01 5.11 6.11
CA GLU A 60 3.32 5.75 4.98
C GLU A 60 4.18 5.72 3.70
N TYR A 61 3.49 5.53 2.59
CA TYR A 61 4.08 5.50 1.24
C TYR A 61 3.27 6.40 0.32
N PHE A 62 3.94 7.36 -0.32
CA PHE A 62 3.36 8.14 -1.41
C PHE A 62 3.48 7.33 -2.69
N VAL A 63 2.39 7.22 -3.42
CA VAL A 63 2.34 6.44 -4.65
C VAL A 63 1.72 7.24 -5.77
N SER A 64 2.16 6.98 -7.00
CA SER A 64 1.50 7.47 -8.20
C SER A 64 1.41 6.39 -9.26
N GLY A 65 0.45 6.55 -10.16
CA GLY A 65 0.22 5.57 -11.21
C GLY A 65 -1.00 5.90 -12.06
N PHE A 66 -1.63 4.87 -12.58
CA PHE A 66 -2.86 5.01 -13.34
C PHE A 66 -3.80 3.83 -13.12
N SER A 67 -5.09 4.11 -13.22
CA SER A 67 -6.18 3.14 -13.32
C SER A 67 -6.65 3.04 -14.76
N LEU A 68 -7.05 1.85 -15.20
CA LEU A 68 -7.66 1.60 -16.49
C LEU A 68 -8.98 0.86 -16.26
N VAL A 69 -10.08 1.51 -16.57
CA VAL A 69 -11.43 0.93 -16.57
C VAL A 69 -11.95 0.99 -17.99
N GLU A 70 -12.27 -0.18 -18.57
CA GLU A 70 -12.60 -0.32 -19.99
C GLU A 70 -11.50 0.29 -20.88
N LYS A 71 -11.75 1.48 -21.46
CA LYS A 71 -10.82 2.23 -22.32
C LYS A 71 -10.34 3.54 -21.67
N THR A 72 -10.83 3.84 -20.47
CA THR A 72 -10.50 5.09 -19.78
C THR A 72 -9.27 4.88 -18.90
N ASN A 73 -8.21 5.61 -19.21
CA ASN A 73 -6.97 5.63 -18.43
C ASN A 73 -6.91 6.92 -17.62
N THR A 74 -6.85 6.79 -16.30
CA THR A 74 -6.84 7.93 -15.38
C THR A 74 -5.60 7.85 -14.47
N LYS A 75 -4.82 8.91 -14.42
CA LYS A 75 -3.70 9.01 -13.49
C LYS A 75 -4.21 9.20 -12.07
N PHE A 76 -3.47 8.74 -11.11
CA PHE A 76 -3.73 8.99 -9.70
C PHE A 76 -2.44 9.27 -8.94
N GLU A 77 -2.61 9.96 -7.81
CA GLU A 77 -1.63 10.08 -6.73
C GLU A 77 -2.29 9.77 -5.40
N GLY A 78 -1.54 9.30 -4.44
CA GLY A 78 -2.12 9.00 -3.15
C GLY A 78 -1.16 8.39 -2.15
N LYS A 79 -1.74 7.71 -1.16
CA LYS A 79 -1.00 7.14 -0.05
C LYS A 79 -1.44 5.72 0.25
N LEU A 80 -0.47 4.93 0.67
CA LEU A 80 -0.67 3.66 1.37
C LEU A 80 -0.15 3.84 2.79
N LYS A 81 -0.90 3.36 3.79
CA LYS A 81 -0.52 3.42 5.20
C LYS A 81 -0.61 2.06 5.84
N ILE A 82 0.50 1.56 6.34
CA ILE A 82 0.55 0.33 7.14
C ILE A 82 -0.04 0.63 8.52
N THR A 83 -1.03 -0.14 8.93
CA THR A 83 -1.70 0.01 10.24
C THR A 83 -1.36 -1.10 11.21
N LYS A 84 -0.98 -2.28 10.70
CA LYS A 84 -0.67 -3.43 11.54
C LYS A 84 0.23 -4.42 10.82
N TYR A 85 1.18 -4.99 11.56
CA TYR A 85 1.98 -6.14 11.15
C TYR A 85 1.66 -7.34 12.05
N LYS A 86 1.43 -8.50 11.45
CA LYS A 86 1.20 -9.76 12.14
C LYS A 86 2.23 -10.80 11.68
N PRO A 87 3.26 -11.08 12.48
CA PRO A 87 4.21 -12.14 12.17
C PRO A 87 3.52 -13.51 12.30
N GLY A 88 3.93 -14.45 11.46
CA GLY A 88 3.46 -15.81 11.50
C GLY A 88 4.58 -16.81 11.30
N LYS A 89 4.37 -18.07 11.70
CA LYS A 89 5.38 -19.14 11.57
C LYS A 89 5.78 -19.40 10.11
N LYS A 90 4.82 -19.32 9.18
CA LYS A 90 5.04 -19.54 7.74
C LYS A 90 4.69 -18.30 6.92
N ARG A 91 3.73 -17.51 7.36
CA ARG A 91 3.17 -16.40 6.59
C ARG A 91 3.13 -15.14 7.46
N ASN A 92 3.72 -14.09 6.96
CA ASN A 92 3.65 -12.75 7.55
C ASN A 92 2.54 -11.96 6.87
N THR A 93 1.85 -11.12 7.62
CA THR A 93 0.73 -10.33 7.09
C THR A 93 0.85 -8.87 7.54
N VAL A 94 0.73 -7.98 6.58
CA VAL A 94 0.66 -6.53 6.77
C VAL A 94 -0.75 -6.08 6.42
N PHE A 95 -1.36 -5.28 7.27
CA PHE A 95 -2.66 -4.65 7.05
C PHE A 95 -2.46 -3.16 6.89
N GLY A 96 -3.26 -2.55 6.06
CA GLY A 96 -3.19 -1.10 5.89
C GLY A 96 -4.41 -0.53 5.22
N GLU A 97 -4.32 0.78 4.99
CA GLU A 97 -5.34 1.61 4.36
C GLU A 97 -4.72 2.30 3.15
N TYR A 98 -5.55 2.61 2.17
CA TYR A 98 -5.12 3.36 0.99
C TYR A 98 -6.12 4.43 0.62
N GLU A 99 -5.61 5.50 0.02
CA GLU A 99 -6.39 6.55 -0.60
C GLU A 99 -5.64 7.05 -1.83
N LEU A 100 -6.25 6.89 -3.01
CA LEU A 100 -5.71 7.27 -4.30
C LEU A 100 -6.68 8.24 -4.96
N ALA A 101 -6.22 9.47 -5.19
CA ALA A 101 -7.00 10.52 -5.84
C ALA A 101 -6.69 10.53 -7.33
N GLU A 102 -7.69 10.32 -8.16
CA GLU A 102 -7.58 10.38 -9.62
C GLU A 102 -7.48 11.82 -10.11
N GLU A 103 -6.67 12.02 -11.16
CA GLU A 103 -6.54 13.30 -11.84
C GLU A 103 -7.84 13.64 -12.59
N GLY A 104 -8.22 14.91 -12.58
CA GLY A 104 -9.41 15.39 -13.26
C GLY A 104 -10.51 15.86 -12.30
N THR A 105 -11.59 16.35 -12.91
CA THR A 105 -12.77 16.85 -12.21
C THR A 105 -14.03 16.25 -12.84
N GLY A 106 -15.08 16.02 -12.05
CA GLY A 106 -16.38 15.62 -12.53
C GLY A 106 -16.73 14.16 -12.33
N LYS A 107 -17.62 13.67 -13.20
CA LYS A 107 -18.31 12.36 -13.08
C LYS A 107 -17.40 11.14 -13.11
N HIS A 108 -16.32 11.22 -13.89
CA HIS A 108 -15.50 10.06 -14.27
C HIS A 108 -14.14 10.03 -13.56
N SER A 109 -13.93 10.92 -12.60
CA SER A 109 -12.75 10.95 -11.74
C SER A 109 -13.16 10.99 -10.29
N GLY A 110 -12.38 10.37 -9.41
CA GLY A 110 -12.74 10.25 -8.02
C GLY A 110 -11.60 9.77 -7.15
N ILE A 111 -11.98 9.23 -6.01
CA ILE A 111 -11.07 8.71 -5.00
C ILE A 111 -11.32 7.23 -4.81
N LEU A 112 -10.26 6.43 -5.00
CA LEU A 112 -10.20 5.03 -4.58
C LEU A 112 -9.73 4.99 -3.14
N LYS A 113 -10.54 4.41 -2.24
CA LYS A 113 -10.22 4.36 -0.82
C LYS A 113 -10.66 3.05 -0.20
N GLY A 114 -9.82 2.50 0.67
CA GLY A 114 -10.15 1.25 1.35
C GLY A 114 -9.01 0.70 2.17
N LYS A 115 -8.97 -0.63 2.25
CA LYS A 115 -7.98 -1.39 3.01
C LYS A 115 -7.19 -2.31 2.11
N PHE A 116 -5.98 -2.63 2.52
CA PHE A 116 -5.18 -3.65 1.85
C PHE A 116 -4.68 -4.70 2.84
N ILE A 117 -4.43 -5.88 2.31
CA ILE A 117 -3.74 -6.98 2.99
C ILE A 117 -2.58 -7.41 2.11
N TYR A 118 -1.37 -7.33 2.65
CA TYR A 118 -0.16 -7.85 2.03
C TYR A 118 0.32 -9.06 2.83
N THR A 119 0.40 -10.20 2.17
CA THR A 119 0.90 -11.46 2.75
C THR A 119 2.15 -11.92 2.04
N PHE A 120 3.15 -12.38 2.79
CA PHE A 120 4.36 -12.92 2.19
C PHE A 120 4.93 -14.10 2.99
N LEU A 121 5.64 -14.96 2.27
CA LEU A 121 6.40 -16.08 2.82
C LEU A 121 7.87 -15.69 2.83
N TRP A 122 8.45 -15.62 4.03
CA TRP A 122 9.87 -15.34 4.19
C TRP A 122 10.66 -16.65 4.24
N ASN A 123 11.62 -16.78 3.34
CA ASN A 123 12.54 -17.90 3.32
C ASN A 123 13.79 -17.57 4.14
N LYS A 124 13.92 -18.21 5.30
CA LYS A 124 15.05 -17.97 6.21
C LYS A 124 16.41 -18.44 5.68
N LYS A 125 16.41 -19.40 4.71
CA LYS A 125 17.66 -19.93 4.14
C LYS A 125 18.23 -18.99 3.08
N THR A 126 17.37 -18.42 2.25
CA THR A 126 17.75 -17.53 1.15
C THR A 126 17.65 -16.05 1.51
N GLU A 127 17.07 -15.72 2.68
CA GLU A 127 16.77 -14.36 3.14
C GLU A 127 15.99 -13.54 2.11
N LYS A 128 15.01 -14.20 1.45
CA LYS A 128 14.17 -13.60 0.40
C LYS A 128 12.69 -13.93 0.60
N ILE A 129 11.86 -13.15 -0.06
CA ILE A 129 10.43 -13.44 -0.17
C ILE A 129 10.23 -14.47 -1.28
N ASP A 130 9.70 -15.65 -0.94
CA ASP A 130 9.40 -16.70 -1.90
C ASP A 130 8.09 -16.46 -2.64
N ARG A 131 7.07 -16.00 -1.93
CA ARG A 131 5.73 -15.70 -2.47
C ARG A 131 5.15 -14.50 -1.77
N GLN A 132 4.43 -13.72 -2.52
CA GLN A 132 3.69 -12.57 -1.99
C GLN A 132 2.34 -12.44 -2.65
N PHE A 133 1.39 -11.90 -1.90
CA PHE A 133 0.05 -11.61 -2.35
C PHE A 133 -0.42 -10.29 -1.73
N ILE A 134 -0.97 -9.43 -2.56
CA ILE A 134 -1.50 -8.14 -2.14
C ILE A 134 -2.91 -8.02 -2.68
N GLU A 135 -3.85 -7.72 -1.80
CA GLU A 135 -5.24 -7.46 -2.15
C GLU A 135 -5.69 -6.13 -1.58
N PHE A 136 -6.40 -5.36 -2.39
CA PHE A 136 -6.99 -4.09 -2.04
C PHE A 136 -8.50 -4.18 -2.18
N ILE A 137 -9.22 -3.79 -1.14
CA ILE A 137 -10.69 -3.83 -1.08
C ILE A 137 -11.18 -2.47 -0.59
N GLY A 138 -12.11 -1.88 -1.32
CA GLY A 138 -12.64 -0.58 -0.96
C GLY A 138 -13.71 -0.10 -1.91
N ASN A 139 -13.76 1.20 -2.07
CA ASN A 139 -14.71 1.87 -2.93
C ASN A 139 -14.01 2.93 -3.77
N TRP A 140 -14.53 3.16 -4.95
CA TRP A 140 -14.30 4.35 -5.74
C TRP A 140 -15.50 5.28 -5.61
N LYS A 141 -15.27 6.55 -5.29
CA LYS A 141 -16.29 7.58 -5.19
C LYS A 141 -15.90 8.76 -6.07
N ASN A 142 -16.78 9.17 -6.99
CA ASN A 142 -16.49 10.31 -7.83
C ASN A 142 -16.48 11.62 -7.02
N TYR A 143 -15.84 12.67 -7.56
CA TYR A 143 -15.69 13.94 -6.84
C TYR A 143 -17.03 14.63 -6.58
N ASP A 144 -18.03 14.44 -7.43
CA ASP A 144 -19.37 14.99 -7.22
C ASP A 144 -20.15 14.26 -6.13
N GLY A 145 -19.66 13.09 -5.69
CA GLY A 145 -20.31 12.29 -4.65
C GLY A 145 -21.54 11.52 -5.09
N ALA A 146 -21.93 11.63 -6.36
CA ALA A 146 -23.13 10.97 -6.91
C ALA A 146 -22.94 9.46 -7.16
N LEU A 147 -21.70 9.03 -7.42
CA LEU A 147 -21.35 7.63 -7.69
C LEU A 147 -20.46 7.09 -6.59
N ASN A 148 -20.76 5.87 -6.16
CA ASN A 148 -19.97 5.14 -5.18
C ASN A 148 -20.00 3.66 -5.54
N TYR A 149 -18.86 3.14 -5.99
CA TYR A 149 -18.73 1.79 -6.53
C TYR A 149 -17.74 0.95 -5.70
N PRO A 150 -18.11 -0.30 -5.36
CA PRO A 150 -17.18 -1.22 -4.73
C PRO A 150 -16.02 -1.55 -5.69
N THR A 151 -14.83 -1.68 -5.12
CA THR A 151 -13.61 -2.05 -5.84
C THR A 151 -12.87 -3.16 -5.14
N ASN A 152 -12.32 -4.07 -5.92
CA ASN A 152 -11.38 -5.10 -5.44
C ASN A 152 -10.31 -5.28 -6.53
N TRP A 153 -9.04 -5.25 -6.13
CA TRP A 153 -7.92 -5.46 -7.04
C TRP A 153 -6.73 -6.10 -6.33
N LYS A 154 -5.97 -6.94 -7.05
CA LYS A 154 -4.90 -7.77 -6.49
C LYS A 154 -3.80 -8.06 -7.52
N ASN A 155 -2.64 -8.49 -7.04
CA ASN A 155 -1.55 -8.96 -7.88
C ASN A 155 -1.69 -10.43 -8.29
#